data_875e8598a711366e8ccd802a810ab784
#
_entry.id   875e8598a711366e8ccd802a810ab784
#
_cell.length_a   1.000
_cell.length_b   1.000
_cell.length_c   1.000
_cell.angle_alpha   90.00
_cell.angle_beta   90.00
_cell.angle_gamma   90.00
#
_symmetry.space_group_name_H-M   'P 1'
#
loop_
_entity.id
_entity.type
_entity.pdbx_description
1 polymer ?
#
loop_
_entity_poly.entity_id
_entity_poly.type
_entity_poly.pdbx_seq_one_letter_code
_entity_poly.pdbx_strand_id
1 'polypeptide(L)'
;EIFNLDESIKLFNLEGIGKSPSKLDMSRILSMNEYYIKHMDENNLLKQLMDFSKFNKGSIEKNKEDKIKQSLSFLKNKAKTLEDIYNNSKYIINDQIIINDTDLKLIDNISKNVIKAFSNKIKEIPLLKKENLEPIINELIKENKTNFKGVGQPLRIALTGSRFGPGIY
;
A
#
# COMPACT_ATOMS: atom_id res chain seq x y z
N GLU A 1 -8.65 -16.63 17.15
CA GLU A 1 -9.81 -15.78 17.48
C GLU A 1 -9.35 -14.36 17.69
N ILE A 2 -10.20 -13.39 17.35
CA ILE A 2 -9.91 -11.96 17.44
C ILE A 2 -10.93 -11.37 18.41
N PHE A 3 -10.43 -10.74 19.47
CA PHE A 3 -11.23 -10.14 20.53
C PHE A 3 -10.89 -8.68 20.67
N ASN A 4 -11.85 -7.83 21.01
CA ASN A 4 -11.58 -6.48 21.49
C ASN A 4 -11.09 -6.53 22.96
N LEU A 5 -10.68 -5.37 23.50
CA LEU A 5 -10.12 -5.30 24.86
C LEU A 5 -11.13 -5.76 25.91
N ASP A 6 -12.39 -5.31 25.81
CA ASP A 6 -13.42 -5.63 26.80
C ASP A 6 -13.78 -7.13 26.79
N GLU A 7 -13.81 -7.74 25.59
CA GLU A 7 -13.99 -9.17 25.44
C GLU A 7 -12.80 -9.94 26.02
N SER A 8 -11.57 -9.47 25.74
CA SER A 8 -10.35 -10.08 26.28
C SER A 8 -10.33 -10.06 27.81
N ILE A 9 -10.74 -8.95 28.42
CA ILE A 9 -10.84 -8.84 29.88
C ILE A 9 -11.87 -9.80 30.46
N LYS A 10 -13.05 -9.95 29.82
CA LYS A 10 -14.11 -10.86 30.25
C LYS A 10 -13.72 -12.34 30.14
N LEU A 11 -12.94 -12.67 29.11
CA LEU A 11 -12.51 -14.05 28.85
C LEU A 11 -11.27 -14.46 29.64
N PHE A 12 -10.51 -13.47 30.16
CA PHE A 12 -9.30 -13.75 30.93
C PHE A 12 -9.64 -14.32 32.32
N ASN A 13 -9.03 -15.44 32.66
CA ASN A 13 -9.04 -16.01 34.00
C ASN A 13 -7.67 -16.62 34.33
N LEU A 14 -7.36 -16.76 35.61
CA LEU A 14 -6.09 -17.33 36.09
C LEU A 14 -5.96 -18.83 35.79
N GLU A 15 -7.08 -19.54 35.71
CA GLU A 15 -7.11 -20.98 35.43
C GLU A 15 -6.69 -21.29 33.99
N GLY A 16 -6.91 -20.34 33.07
CA GLY A 16 -6.52 -20.43 31.67
C GLY A 16 -5.02 -20.21 31.43
N ILE A 17 -4.24 -19.81 32.44
CA ILE A 17 -2.80 -19.61 32.31
C ILE A 17 -2.08 -20.95 32.26
N GLY A 18 -1.57 -21.31 31.09
CA GLY A 18 -0.77 -22.53 30.92
C GLY A 18 0.54 -22.47 31.71
N LYS A 19 0.96 -23.63 32.25
CA LYS A 19 2.23 -23.76 32.98
C LYS A 19 3.45 -23.92 32.07
N SER A 20 3.23 -24.15 30.78
CA SER A 20 4.30 -24.32 29.78
C SER A 20 4.77 -22.98 29.25
N PRO A 21 6.07 -22.85 28.91
CA PRO A 21 6.58 -21.64 28.25
C PRO A 21 5.83 -21.38 26.97
N SER A 22 5.29 -20.17 26.77
CA SER A 22 4.64 -19.79 25.54
C SER A 22 5.65 -19.21 24.55
N LYS A 23 5.57 -19.65 23.29
CA LYS A 23 6.37 -19.09 22.18
C LYS A 23 5.58 -17.97 21.53
N LEU A 24 6.20 -16.79 21.44
CA LEU A 24 5.64 -15.68 20.70
C LEU A 24 5.65 -15.99 19.20
N ASP A 25 4.46 -16.07 18.58
CA ASP A 25 4.31 -16.26 17.14
C ASP A 25 4.10 -14.90 16.46
N MET A 26 5.19 -14.35 15.92
CA MET A 26 5.16 -13.05 15.22
C MET A 26 4.28 -13.07 13.99
N SER A 27 4.16 -14.19 13.28
CA SER A 27 3.31 -14.29 12.09
C SER A 27 1.84 -14.14 12.47
N ARG A 28 1.46 -14.73 13.60
CA ARG A 28 0.10 -14.62 14.15
C ARG A 28 -0.20 -13.20 14.63
N ILE A 29 0.75 -12.55 15.30
CA ILE A 29 0.60 -11.14 15.72
C ILE A 29 0.41 -10.24 14.50
N LEU A 30 1.22 -10.39 13.45
CA LEU A 30 1.10 -9.62 12.23
C LEU A 30 -0.24 -9.84 11.52
N SER A 31 -0.75 -11.09 11.54
CA SER A 31 -2.07 -11.39 10.95
C SER A 31 -3.21 -10.74 11.75
N MET A 32 -3.11 -10.72 13.08
CA MET A 32 -4.08 -10.02 13.94
C MET A 32 -4.01 -8.52 13.71
N ASN A 33 -2.82 -7.95 13.64
CA ASN A 33 -2.62 -6.52 13.39
C ASN A 33 -3.16 -6.10 12.01
N GLU A 34 -2.93 -6.92 10.98
CA GLU A 34 -3.52 -6.73 9.65
C GLU A 34 -5.05 -6.66 9.71
N TYR A 35 -5.68 -7.55 10.50
CA TYR A 35 -7.13 -7.52 10.68
C TYR A 35 -7.60 -6.20 11.29
N TYR A 36 -6.96 -5.73 12.37
CA TYR A 36 -7.33 -4.46 13.02
C TYR A 36 -7.10 -3.26 12.11
N ILE A 37 -6.00 -3.22 11.38
CA ILE A 37 -5.72 -2.15 10.39
C ILE A 37 -6.82 -2.10 9.32
N LYS A 38 -7.21 -3.25 8.78
CA LYS A 38 -8.25 -3.31 7.73
C LYS A 38 -9.62 -2.84 8.21
N HIS A 39 -9.97 -3.13 9.47
CA HIS A 39 -11.28 -2.80 10.04
C HIS A 39 -11.31 -1.47 10.80
N MET A 40 -10.16 -0.84 10.99
CA MET A 40 -10.07 0.44 11.66
C MET A 40 -10.71 1.56 10.81
N ASP A 41 -11.41 2.47 11.50
CA ASP A 41 -11.89 3.72 10.90
C ASP A 41 -10.73 4.52 10.31
N GLU A 42 -10.95 5.11 9.14
CA GLU A 42 -9.88 5.79 8.39
C GLU A 42 -9.36 7.05 9.08
N ASN A 43 -10.18 7.76 9.86
CA ASN A 43 -9.73 8.92 10.62
C ASN A 43 -8.81 8.49 11.77
N ASN A 44 -9.18 7.41 12.47
CA ASN A 44 -8.35 6.84 13.53
C ASN A 44 -7.04 6.28 12.95
N LEU A 45 -7.11 5.58 11.81
CA LEU A 45 -5.92 5.03 11.16
C LEU A 45 -4.99 6.15 10.69
N LEU A 46 -5.54 7.22 10.11
CA LEU A 46 -4.78 8.40 9.71
C LEU A 46 -4.05 9.02 10.91
N LYS A 47 -4.76 9.24 12.02
CA LYS A 47 -4.18 9.79 13.23
C LYS A 47 -3.02 8.94 13.73
N GLN A 48 -3.22 7.62 13.83
CA GLN A 48 -2.16 6.69 14.25
C GLN A 48 -0.97 6.69 13.29
N LEU A 49 -1.22 6.79 11.97
CA LEU A 49 -0.15 6.89 10.97
C LEU A 49 0.65 8.19 11.13
N MET A 50 -0.02 9.32 11.37
CA MET A 50 0.64 10.61 11.61
C MET A 50 1.49 10.57 12.88
N ASP A 51 0.98 10.03 13.97
CA ASP A 51 1.71 9.86 15.23
C ASP A 51 2.92 8.91 15.03
N PHE A 52 2.72 7.76 14.39
CA PHE A 52 3.79 6.83 14.04
C PHE A 52 4.88 7.50 13.22
N SER A 53 4.51 8.24 12.18
CA SER A 53 5.45 8.95 11.32
C SER A 53 6.26 9.95 12.10
N LYS A 54 5.61 10.80 12.88
CA LYS A 54 6.25 11.84 13.70
C LYS A 54 7.33 11.26 14.62
N PHE A 55 7.06 10.11 15.26
CA PHE A 55 8.00 9.49 16.19
C PHE A 55 9.13 8.72 15.49
N ASN A 56 8.89 8.11 14.35
CA ASN A 56 9.81 7.13 13.75
C ASN A 56 10.48 7.59 12.46
N LYS A 57 9.88 8.50 11.70
CA LYS A 57 10.30 8.83 10.31
C LYS A 57 10.38 10.34 10.06
N GLY A 58 9.80 11.16 10.91
CA GLY A 58 9.60 12.59 10.73
C GLY A 58 8.16 12.97 10.42
N SER A 59 7.84 14.24 10.57
CA SER A 59 6.48 14.74 10.36
C SER A 59 6.12 14.75 8.88
N ILE A 60 4.92 14.28 8.55
CA ILE A 60 4.33 14.41 7.22
C ILE A 60 3.74 15.82 7.11
N GLU A 61 3.94 16.47 5.97
CA GLU A 61 3.39 17.79 5.71
C GLU A 61 1.87 17.76 5.65
N LYS A 62 1.23 18.78 6.19
CA LYS A 62 -0.23 18.87 6.27
C LYS A 62 -0.92 18.82 4.90
N ASN A 63 -0.29 19.38 3.86
CA ASN A 63 -0.81 19.35 2.48
C ASN A 63 -0.84 17.94 1.86
N LYS A 64 -0.11 16.97 2.43
CA LYS A 64 -0.08 15.57 2.00
C LYS A 64 -1.13 14.72 2.73
N GLU A 65 -1.61 15.18 3.90
CA GLU A 65 -2.51 14.46 4.78
C GLU A 65 -3.83 14.08 4.10
N ASP A 66 -4.46 15.02 3.38
CA ASP A 66 -5.71 14.76 2.66
C ASP A 66 -5.55 13.71 1.56
N LYS A 67 -4.43 13.73 0.83
CA LYS A 67 -4.13 12.73 -0.20
C LYS A 67 -3.92 11.35 0.41
N ILE A 68 -3.23 11.26 1.55
CA ILE A 68 -3.05 10.01 2.28
C ILE A 68 -4.39 9.50 2.75
N LYS A 69 -5.24 10.36 3.34
CA LYS A 69 -6.57 10.01 3.80
C LYS A 69 -7.41 9.39 2.69
N GLN A 70 -7.48 10.03 1.52
CA GLN A 70 -8.21 9.52 0.35
C GLN A 70 -7.66 8.17 -0.16
N SER A 71 -6.39 7.88 0.15
CA SER A 71 -5.70 6.68 -0.28
C SER A 71 -5.76 5.53 0.74
N LEU A 72 -6.18 5.79 1.99
CA LEU A 72 -6.13 4.79 3.07
C LEU A 72 -6.97 3.55 2.78
N SER A 73 -8.10 3.68 2.10
CA SER A 73 -8.99 2.57 1.75
C SER A 73 -8.27 1.46 0.98
N PHE A 74 -7.31 1.81 0.12
CA PHE A 74 -6.51 0.83 -0.62
C PHE A 74 -5.11 0.59 -0.02
N LEU A 75 -4.51 1.57 0.65
CA LEU A 75 -3.20 1.41 1.30
C LEU A 75 -3.26 0.37 2.43
N LYS A 76 -4.34 0.37 3.23
CA LYS A 76 -4.54 -0.57 4.34
C LYS A 76 -4.76 -2.02 3.90
N ASN A 77 -5.21 -2.27 2.65
CA ASN A 77 -5.58 -3.61 2.19
C ASN A 77 -4.42 -4.61 2.16
N LYS A 78 -3.18 -4.14 2.02
CA LYS A 78 -1.97 -4.97 1.96
C LYS A 78 -0.98 -4.68 3.10
N ALA A 79 -1.41 -3.90 4.09
CA ALA A 79 -0.58 -3.49 5.20
C ALA A 79 -0.83 -4.39 6.41
N LYS A 80 0.22 -4.86 7.04
CA LYS A 80 0.20 -5.56 8.32
C LYS A 80 0.60 -4.66 9.48
N THR A 81 1.24 -3.53 9.18
CA THR A 81 1.75 -2.58 10.16
C THR A 81 1.53 -1.14 9.68
N LEU A 82 1.64 -0.17 10.59
CA LEU A 82 1.67 1.25 10.22
C LEU A 82 2.90 1.59 9.38
N GLU A 83 4.00 0.87 9.57
CA GLU A 83 5.19 1.01 8.75
C GLU A 83 4.94 0.60 7.29
N ASP A 84 4.16 -0.46 7.06
CA ASP A 84 3.76 -0.84 5.70
C ASP A 84 2.91 0.25 5.04
N ILE A 85 1.95 0.84 5.77
CA ILE A 85 1.14 1.95 5.25
C ILE A 85 2.04 3.14 4.93
N TYR A 86 2.95 3.51 5.82
CA TYR A 86 3.90 4.60 5.60
C TYR A 86 4.75 4.36 4.34
N ASN A 87 5.34 3.17 4.22
CA ASN A 87 6.16 2.80 3.07
C ASN A 87 5.37 2.80 1.76
N ASN A 88 4.12 2.31 1.78
CA ASN A 88 3.21 2.33 0.65
C ASN A 88 2.72 3.75 0.29
N SER A 89 2.85 4.72 1.21
CA SER A 89 2.47 6.12 1.02
C SER A 89 3.63 7.03 0.57
N LYS A 90 4.85 6.51 0.46
CA LYS A 90 6.05 7.32 0.15
C LYS A 90 5.93 8.15 -1.12
N TYR A 91 5.22 7.64 -2.14
CA TYR A 91 4.97 8.37 -3.39
C TYR A 91 4.04 9.58 -3.23
N ILE A 92 3.28 9.64 -2.12
CA ILE A 92 2.45 10.80 -1.73
C ILE A 92 3.27 11.73 -0.82
N ILE A 93 4.04 11.16 0.10
CA ILE A 93 4.80 11.88 1.13
C ILE A 93 5.97 12.64 0.51
N ASN A 94 6.72 11.98 -0.38
CA ASN A 94 7.90 12.54 -0.99
C ASN A 94 7.55 13.37 -2.22
N ASP A 95 8.26 14.48 -2.43
CA ASP A 95 8.11 15.32 -3.63
C ASP A 95 8.73 14.67 -4.87
N GLN A 96 9.65 13.74 -4.67
CA GLN A 96 10.29 12.99 -5.74
C GLN A 96 10.13 11.50 -5.53
N ILE A 97 9.86 10.79 -6.63
CA ILE A 97 9.81 9.33 -6.64
C ILE A 97 11.24 8.81 -6.74
N ILE A 98 11.66 8.07 -5.71
CA ILE A 98 12.96 7.42 -5.66
C ILE A 98 12.77 5.94 -6.01
N ILE A 99 13.40 5.50 -7.08
CA ILE A 99 13.40 4.10 -7.50
C ILE A 99 14.71 3.46 -7.04
N ASN A 100 14.63 2.35 -6.31
CA ASN A 100 15.84 1.61 -5.92
C ASN A 100 16.46 0.85 -7.10
N ASP A 101 17.75 0.53 -7.02
CA ASP A 101 18.49 -0.12 -8.09
C ASP A 101 17.92 -1.48 -8.51
N THR A 102 17.32 -2.21 -7.57
CA THR A 102 16.70 -3.52 -7.84
C THR A 102 15.45 -3.37 -8.70
N ASP A 103 14.64 -2.37 -8.45
CA ASP A 103 13.43 -2.09 -9.23
C ASP A 103 13.75 -1.38 -10.54
N LEU A 104 14.79 -0.55 -10.56
CA LEU A 104 15.26 0.10 -11.78
C LEU A 104 15.73 -0.91 -12.83
N LYS A 105 16.38 -2.01 -12.41
CA LYS A 105 16.82 -3.10 -13.30
C LYS A 105 15.66 -3.84 -13.97
N LEU A 106 14.44 -3.72 -13.46
CA LEU A 106 13.24 -4.31 -14.06
C LEU A 106 12.63 -3.44 -15.18
N ILE A 107 13.14 -2.21 -15.34
CA ILE A 107 12.68 -1.28 -16.39
C ILE A 107 13.55 -1.46 -17.63
N ASP A 108 13.19 -2.42 -18.46
CA ASP A 108 13.78 -2.67 -19.76
C ASP A 108 13.22 -1.71 -20.85
N ASN A 109 13.60 -1.92 -22.11
CA ASN A 109 13.14 -1.11 -23.21
C ASN A 109 11.63 -1.24 -23.48
N ILE A 110 11.06 -2.43 -23.28
CA ILE A 110 9.62 -2.67 -23.42
C ILE A 110 8.88 -1.87 -22.33
N SER A 111 9.36 -1.96 -21.08
CA SER A 111 8.85 -1.20 -19.94
C SER A 111 8.86 0.31 -20.18
N LYS A 112 9.94 0.85 -20.75
CA LYS A 112 10.05 2.28 -21.11
C LYS A 112 9.01 2.69 -22.16
N ASN A 113 8.80 1.84 -23.16
CA ASN A 113 7.77 2.07 -24.18
C ASN A 113 6.37 2.07 -23.58
N VAL A 114 6.07 1.09 -22.71
CA VAL A 114 4.78 1.01 -21.97
C VAL A 114 4.55 2.29 -21.15
N ILE A 115 5.54 2.73 -20.35
CA ILE A 115 5.44 3.94 -19.53
C ILE A 115 5.18 5.17 -20.40
N LYS A 116 5.92 5.34 -21.50
CA LYS A 116 5.76 6.46 -22.42
C LYS A 116 4.39 6.46 -23.10
N ALA A 117 3.96 5.32 -23.61
CA ALA A 117 2.67 5.17 -24.27
C ALA A 117 1.51 5.43 -23.28
N PHE A 118 1.58 4.88 -22.07
CA PHE A 118 0.63 5.15 -21.00
C PHE A 118 0.55 6.65 -20.67
N SER A 119 1.70 7.29 -20.44
CA SER A 119 1.77 8.73 -20.16
C SER A 119 1.11 9.59 -21.23
N ASN A 120 1.23 9.22 -22.52
CA ASN A 120 0.58 9.95 -23.61
C ASN A 120 -0.93 9.72 -23.61
N LYS A 121 -1.38 8.47 -23.46
CA LYS A 121 -2.81 8.10 -23.49
C LYS A 121 -3.60 8.73 -22.33
N ILE A 122 -3.01 8.83 -21.11
CA ILE A 122 -3.72 9.41 -19.97
C ILE A 122 -3.87 10.93 -20.03
N LYS A 123 -3.06 11.64 -20.83
CA LYS A 123 -3.20 13.11 -21.00
C LYS A 123 -4.52 13.51 -21.64
N GLU A 124 -5.12 12.63 -22.42
CA GLU A 124 -6.37 12.85 -23.13
C GLU A 124 -7.60 12.51 -22.28
N ILE A 125 -7.39 11.97 -21.06
CA ILE A 125 -8.47 11.52 -20.20
C ILE A 125 -8.77 12.61 -19.16
N PRO A 126 -9.99 13.16 -19.15
CA PRO A 126 -10.35 14.24 -18.23
C PRO A 126 -10.47 13.76 -16.77
N LEU A 127 -10.72 12.46 -16.55
CA LEU A 127 -10.88 11.88 -15.23
C LEU A 127 -10.28 10.47 -15.16
N LEU A 128 -9.26 10.30 -14.33
CA LEU A 128 -8.58 9.01 -14.12
C LEU A 128 -9.39 8.10 -13.18
N LYS A 129 -10.37 7.41 -13.75
CA LYS A 129 -11.13 6.35 -13.07
C LYS A 129 -10.77 4.98 -13.64
N LYS A 130 -11.04 3.93 -12.86
CA LYS A 130 -10.77 2.54 -13.28
C LYS A 130 -11.36 2.23 -14.64
N GLU A 131 -12.61 2.63 -14.90
CA GLU A 131 -13.34 2.38 -16.15
C GLU A 131 -12.63 2.97 -17.37
N ASN A 132 -11.90 4.09 -17.18
CA ASN A 132 -11.14 4.75 -18.24
C ASN A 132 -9.72 4.20 -18.38
N LEU A 133 -9.14 3.70 -17.30
CA LEU A 133 -7.77 3.16 -17.29
C LEU A 133 -7.70 1.72 -17.79
N GLU A 134 -8.71 0.89 -17.50
CA GLU A 134 -8.74 -0.52 -17.86
C GLU A 134 -8.64 -0.78 -19.38
N PRO A 135 -9.37 -0.05 -20.26
CA PRO A 135 -9.20 -0.17 -21.72
C PRO A 135 -7.77 0.14 -22.17
N ILE A 136 -7.14 1.19 -21.63
CA ILE A 136 -5.77 1.60 -21.96
C ILE A 136 -4.76 0.51 -21.57
N ILE A 137 -4.89 -0.03 -20.37
CA ILE A 137 -4.03 -1.13 -19.92
C ILE A 137 -4.17 -2.35 -20.85
N ASN A 138 -5.40 -2.70 -21.23
CA ASN A 138 -5.66 -3.82 -22.13
C ASN A 138 -5.08 -3.58 -23.54
N GLU A 139 -5.15 -2.36 -24.03
CA GLU A 139 -4.53 -1.97 -25.31
C GLU A 139 -3.01 -2.08 -25.23
N LEU A 140 -2.37 -1.57 -24.18
CA LEU A 140 -0.93 -1.66 -23.97
C LEU A 140 -0.44 -3.11 -23.86
N ILE A 141 -1.24 -4.00 -23.25
CA ILE A 141 -0.95 -5.45 -23.20
C ILE A 141 -0.88 -6.02 -24.62
N LYS A 142 -1.83 -5.68 -25.49
CA LYS A 142 -1.90 -6.17 -26.87
C LYS A 142 -0.78 -5.58 -27.72
N GLU A 143 -0.57 -4.26 -27.68
CA GLU A 143 0.45 -3.55 -28.44
C GLU A 143 1.86 -4.06 -28.13
N ASN A 144 2.15 -4.34 -26.85
CA ASN A 144 3.47 -4.80 -26.41
C ASN A 144 3.59 -6.34 -26.34
N LYS A 145 2.59 -7.10 -26.79
CA LYS A 145 2.55 -8.57 -26.77
C LYS A 145 2.96 -9.16 -25.41
N THR A 146 2.44 -8.57 -24.34
CA THR A 146 2.77 -8.92 -22.95
C THR A 146 1.51 -9.29 -22.17
N ASN A 147 1.60 -9.35 -20.85
CA ASN A 147 0.49 -9.61 -19.95
C ASN A 147 0.28 -8.44 -18.96
N PHE A 148 -0.74 -8.55 -18.11
CA PHE A 148 -1.04 -7.52 -17.12
C PHE A 148 0.17 -7.17 -16.21
N LYS A 149 1.01 -8.16 -15.84
CA LYS A 149 2.24 -7.92 -15.05
C LYS A 149 3.26 -7.10 -15.84
N GLY A 150 3.42 -7.38 -17.14
CA GLY A 150 4.37 -6.67 -17.99
C GLY A 150 4.00 -5.21 -18.25
N VAL A 151 2.72 -4.84 -18.08
CA VAL A 151 2.28 -3.43 -18.12
C VAL A 151 2.21 -2.85 -16.70
N GLY A 152 1.57 -3.54 -15.77
CA GLY A 152 1.29 -3.01 -14.45
C GLY A 152 2.51 -2.85 -13.56
N GLN A 153 3.51 -3.72 -13.68
CA GLN A 153 4.73 -3.62 -12.86
C GLN A 153 5.57 -2.39 -13.23
N PRO A 154 5.91 -2.13 -14.52
CA PRO A 154 6.62 -0.93 -14.91
C PRO A 154 5.88 0.36 -14.53
N LEU A 155 4.56 0.40 -14.75
CA LEU A 155 3.74 1.56 -14.37
C LEU A 155 3.76 1.81 -12.86
N ARG A 156 3.66 0.74 -12.05
CA ARG A 156 3.74 0.89 -10.59
C ARG A 156 5.10 1.41 -10.17
N ILE A 157 6.20 0.87 -10.70
CA ILE A 157 7.55 1.36 -10.39
C ILE A 157 7.68 2.84 -10.75
N ALA A 158 7.22 3.24 -11.94
CA ALA A 158 7.28 4.63 -12.38
C ALA A 158 6.45 5.59 -11.52
N LEU A 159 5.27 5.14 -11.04
CA LEU A 159 4.34 5.97 -10.27
C LEU A 159 4.63 5.99 -8.76
N THR A 160 5.20 4.92 -8.22
CA THR A 160 5.35 4.77 -6.76
C THR A 160 6.80 4.55 -6.29
N GLY A 161 7.74 4.37 -7.21
CA GLY A 161 9.13 4.06 -6.91
C GLY A 161 9.39 2.58 -6.57
N SER A 162 8.35 1.72 -6.59
CA SER A 162 8.47 0.33 -6.15
C SER A 162 7.62 -0.63 -6.98
N ARG A 163 8.12 -1.87 -7.19
CA ARG A 163 7.31 -2.98 -7.73
C ARG A 163 6.21 -3.45 -6.78
N PHE A 164 6.34 -3.12 -5.48
CA PHE A 164 5.36 -3.43 -4.45
C PHE A 164 4.50 -2.20 -4.15
N GLY A 165 3.28 -2.40 -3.67
CA GLY A 165 2.40 -1.31 -3.29
C GLY A 165 0.97 -1.48 -3.80
N PRO A 166 0.21 -0.38 -3.89
CA PRO A 166 -1.19 -0.40 -4.31
C PRO A 166 -1.37 -0.92 -5.74
N GLY A 167 -2.61 -1.26 -6.08
CA GLY A 167 -3.00 -1.54 -7.46
C GLY A 167 -2.76 -0.35 -8.39
N ILE A 168 -2.74 -0.59 -9.70
CA ILE A 168 -2.57 0.47 -10.71
C ILE A 168 -3.90 1.12 -11.13
N TYR A 169 -5.02 0.62 -10.61
CA TYR A 169 -6.36 1.19 -10.77
C TYR A 169 -6.80 1.89 -9.49
#